data_ee81251b4cf291f2bdc1c4a7ef026f54
#
_entry.id   ee81251b4cf291f2bdc1c4a7ef026f54
#
_cell.length_a   1.000
_cell.length_b   1.000
_cell.length_c   1.000
_cell.angle_alpha   90.00
_cell.angle_beta   90.00
_cell.angle_gamma   90.00
#
_symmetry.space_group_name_H-M   'P 1'
#
loop_
_entity.id
_entity.type
_entity.pdbx_description
1 polymer ?
#
loop_
_entity_poly.entity_id
_entity_poly.type
_entity_poly.pdbx_seq_one_letter_code
_entity_poly.pdbx_strand_id
1 'polypeptide(L)'
;MKTDPDPIALLKELVAFPTVSHRPVSAIAAVLAQRAEEAGGQTELLESSDGKCNVIARFGPPSTDGIVLSGHMDVVPTEGQDWTSDPFKLVEREGRLFGRGSADMKGFLAAVTSALPQLPIHQLKRELVLIWTHDEEVGCLGSQHLADRWAEHLGPLPS
;
A
#
# COMPACT_ATOMS: atom_id res chain seq x y z
N MET A 1 -15.31 -16.02 -12.24
CA MET A 1 -15.35 -16.39 -10.80
C MET A 1 -14.48 -15.39 -10.07
N LYS A 2 -15.04 -14.55 -9.18
CA LYS A 2 -14.20 -13.74 -8.28
C LYS A 2 -13.49 -14.75 -7.38
N THR A 3 -12.18 -14.82 -7.46
CA THR A 3 -11.38 -15.57 -6.49
C THR A 3 -11.61 -14.95 -5.13
N ASP A 4 -11.88 -15.78 -4.12
CA ASP A 4 -12.01 -15.32 -2.75
C ASP A 4 -10.70 -14.60 -2.36
N PRO A 5 -10.76 -13.35 -1.89
CA PRO A 5 -9.55 -12.60 -1.59
C PRO A 5 -8.82 -13.26 -0.42
N ASP A 6 -7.61 -13.71 -0.69
CA ASP A 6 -6.72 -14.29 0.34
C ASP A 6 -5.68 -13.24 0.75
N PRO A 7 -5.86 -12.57 1.90
CA PRO A 7 -4.91 -11.57 2.37
C PRO A 7 -3.54 -12.17 2.71
N ILE A 8 -3.46 -13.47 3.04
CA ILE A 8 -2.19 -14.13 3.34
C ILE A 8 -1.41 -14.37 2.04
N ALA A 9 -2.09 -14.78 0.97
CA ALA A 9 -1.45 -14.93 -0.34
C ALA A 9 -0.91 -13.58 -0.85
N LEU A 10 -1.69 -12.50 -0.73
CA LEU A 10 -1.23 -11.17 -1.10
C LEU A 10 -0.08 -10.70 -0.19
N LEU A 11 -0.17 -10.92 1.11
CA LEU A 11 0.93 -10.57 2.02
C LEU A 11 2.23 -11.29 1.65
N LYS A 12 2.13 -12.58 1.27
CA LYS A 12 3.27 -13.36 0.80
C LYS A 12 3.90 -12.75 -0.45
N GLU A 13 3.08 -12.29 -1.39
CA GLU A 13 3.53 -11.58 -2.58
C GLU A 13 4.21 -10.25 -2.21
N LEU A 14 3.59 -9.44 -1.35
CA LEU A 14 4.13 -8.14 -0.97
C LEU A 14 5.44 -8.25 -0.16
N VAL A 15 5.55 -9.23 0.74
CA VAL A 15 6.78 -9.45 1.52
C VAL A 15 7.96 -9.84 0.61
N ALA A 16 7.71 -10.52 -0.50
CA ALA A 16 8.75 -10.92 -1.45
C ALA A 16 9.42 -9.73 -2.17
N PHE A 17 8.82 -8.54 -2.14
CA PHE A 17 9.48 -7.32 -2.61
C PHE A 17 10.43 -6.77 -1.54
N PRO A 18 11.77 -6.77 -1.74
CA PRO A 18 12.73 -6.26 -0.76
C PRO A 18 12.81 -4.73 -0.84
N THR A 19 11.71 -4.06 -0.55
CA THR A 19 11.55 -2.61 -0.60
C THR A 19 12.17 -1.90 0.60
N VAL A 20 13.39 -2.30 0.97
CA VAL A 20 14.17 -1.56 1.98
C VAL A 20 14.25 -0.11 1.55
N SER A 21 14.02 0.83 2.49
CA SER A 21 14.13 2.27 2.22
C SER A 21 15.41 2.56 1.43
N HIS A 22 15.39 3.50 0.52
CA HIS A 22 16.39 3.78 -0.52
C HIS A 22 16.37 2.87 -1.75
N ARG A 23 15.62 1.76 -1.76
CA ARG A 23 15.43 0.95 -2.98
C ARG A 23 14.15 1.39 -3.70
N PRO A 24 14.07 1.17 -5.04
CA PRO A 24 12.84 1.42 -5.79
C PRO A 24 11.63 0.69 -5.20
N VAL A 25 10.46 1.33 -5.27
CA VAL A 25 9.18 0.74 -4.85
C VAL A 25 8.21 0.54 -6.02
N SER A 26 8.62 0.87 -7.24
CA SER A 26 7.77 0.82 -8.44
C SER A 26 7.13 -0.55 -8.67
N ALA A 27 7.84 -1.65 -8.38
CA ALA A 27 7.30 -2.99 -8.59
C ALA A 27 6.14 -3.32 -7.63
N ILE A 28 6.29 -3.05 -6.33
CA ILE A 28 5.21 -3.25 -5.35
C ILE A 28 4.06 -2.27 -5.60
N ALA A 29 4.38 -1.02 -5.97
CA ALA A 29 3.39 0.00 -6.31
C ALA A 29 2.52 -0.45 -7.50
N ALA A 30 3.13 -1.01 -8.55
CA ALA A 30 2.40 -1.53 -9.71
C ALA A 30 1.41 -2.65 -9.34
N VAL A 31 1.82 -3.59 -8.47
CA VAL A 31 0.93 -4.65 -7.98
C VAL A 31 -0.26 -4.06 -7.22
N LEU A 32 -0.01 -3.12 -6.31
CA LEU A 32 -1.06 -2.50 -5.49
C LEU A 32 -2.03 -1.66 -6.34
N ALA A 33 -1.50 -0.88 -7.30
CA ALA A 33 -2.29 -0.11 -8.23
C ALA A 33 -3.17 -1.03 -9.11
N GLN A 34 -2.59 -2.07 -9.70
CA GLN A 34 -3.34 -3.03 -10.50
C GLN A 34 -4.48 -3.68 -9.71
N ARG A 35 -4.24 -4.10 -8.47
CA ARG A 35 -5.28 -4.68 -7.60
C ARG A 35 -6.42 -3.70 -7.31
N ALA A 36 -6.08 -2.43 -7.12
CA ALA A 36 -7.09 -1.39 -6.91
C ALA A 36 -7.93 -1.15 -8.18
N GLU A 37 -7.30 -1.12 -9.37
CA GLU A 37 -7.98 -1.00 -10.65
C GLU A 37 -8.91 -2.19 -10.94
N GLU A 38 -8.43 -3.42 -10.72
CA GLU A 38 -9.24 -4.64 -10.85
C GLU A 38 -10.47 -4.64 -9.94
N ALA A 39 -10.39 -3.93 -8.80
CA ALA A 39 -11.52 -3.72 -7.89
C ALA A 39 -12.42 -2.54 -8.30
N GLY A 40 -12.11 -1.83 -9.38
CA GLY A 40 -12.89 -0.70 -9.89
C GLY A 40 -12.47 0.68 -9.35
N GLY A 41 -11.27 0.77 -8.79
CA GLY A 41 -10.67 2.04 -8.39
C GLY A 41 -10.05 2.79 -9.57
N GLN A 42 -9.92 4.10 -9.41
CA GLN A 42 -9.10 4.95 -10.27
C GLN A 42 -7.76 5.16 -9.58
N THR A 43 -6.67 4.81 -10.27
CA THR A 43 -5.32 4.88 -9.69
C THR A 43 -4.47 5.95 -10.33
N GLU A 44 -3.56 6.49 -9.53
CA GLU A 44 -2.54 7.42 -9.93
C GLU A 44 -1.22 7.04 -9.25
N LEU A 45 -0.13 7.03 -10.01
CA LEU A 45 1.23 6.91 -9.48
C LEU A 45 1.85 8.30 -9.43
N LEU A 46 2.02 8.84 -8.23
CA LEU A 46 2.73 10.09 -8.03
C LEU A 46 4.22 9.79 -7.94
N GLU A 47 4.88 9.90 -9.09
CA GLU A 47 6.31 9.64 -9.18
C GLU A 47 7.15 10.73 -8.48
N SER A 48 8.19 10.29 -7.83
CA SER A 48 9.23 11.09 -7.22
C SER A 48 10.54 10.90 -8.01
N SER A 49 11.63 10.48 -7.39
CA SER A 49 12.93 10.23 -8.01
C SER A 49 13.28 8.73 -7.93
N ASP A 50 14.14 8.27 -8.83
CA ASP A 50 14.83 6.97 -8.74
C ASP A 50 13.93 5.74 -8.51
N GLY A 51 12.78 5.67 -9.18
CA GLY A 51 11.84 4.56 -9.04
C GLY A 51 11.05 4.58 -7.73
N LYS A 52 10.97 5.74 -7.08
CA LYS A 52 10.10 6.01 -5.96
C LYS A 52 8.79 6.60 -6.47
N CYS A 53 7.69 6.15 -5.91
CA CYS A 53 6.37 6.71 -6.18
C CYS A 53 5.41 6.44 -5.00
N ASN A 54 4.41 7.29 -4.90
CA ASN A 54 3.22 7.00 -4.10
C ASN A 54 2.13 6.42 -5.01
N VAL A 55 1.28 5.58 -4.46
CA VAL A 55 0.05 5.11 -5.12
C VAL A 55 -1.13 5.84 -4.47
N ILE A 56 -1.98 6.42 -5.29
CA ILE A 56 -3.27 6.97 -4.87
C ILE A 56 -4.35 6.17 -5.61
N ALA A 57 -5.29 5.59 -4.88
CA ALA A 57 -6.41 4.87 -5.48
C ALA A 57 -7.73 5.41 -4.90
N ARG A 58 -8.68 5.73 -5.77
CA ARG A 58 -9.95 6.37 -5.42
C ARG A 58 -11.11 5.48 -5.78
N PHE A 59 -12.09 5.41 -4.89
CA PHE A 59 -13.32 4.62 -5.05
C PHE A 59 -14.54 5.44 -4.64
N GLY A 60 -15.61 5.29 -5.41
CA GLY A 60 -16.87 5.98 -5.15
C GLY A 60 -16.88 7.42 -5.68
N PRO A 61 -17.92 8.20 -5.33
CA PRO A 61 -18.06 9.58 -5.77
C PRO A 61 -17.08 10.49 -5.00
N PRO A 62 -16.50 11.51 -5.66
CA PRO A 62 -15.70 12.52 -4.97
C PRO A 62 -16.47 13.14 -3.80
N SER A 63 -15.85 13.26 -2.64
CA SER A 63 -16.45 13.88 -1.46
C SER A 63 -15.42 14.52 -0.54
N THR A 64 -15.83 15.58 0.17
CA THR A 64 -14.97 16.27 1.14
C THR A 64 -14.98 15.62 2.53
N ASP A 65 -15.85 14.63 2.74
CA ASP A 65 -16.04 13.88 3.98
C ASP A 65 -15.79 12.38 3.80
N GLY A 66 -14.92 12.04 2.84
CA GLY A 66 -14.48 10.68 2.54
C GLY A 66 -13.60 10.07 3.63
N ILE A 67 -13.16 8.84 3.35
CA ILE A 67 -12.23 8.10 4.23
C ILE A 67 -10.92 7.93 3.48
N VAL A 68 -9.81 8.24 4.15
CA VAL A 68 -8.46 7.97 3.66
C VAL A 68 -7.87 6.83 4.48
N LEU A 69 -7.40 5.79 3.80
CA LEU A 69 -6.56 4.74 4.39
C LEU A 69 -5.14 4.93 3.85
N SER A 70 -4.20 5.21 4.76
CA SER A 70 -2.82 5.48 4.40
C SER A 70 -1.89 4.43 4.99
N GLY A 71 -0.85 4.06 4.22
CA GLY A 71 0.21 3.17 4.65
C GLY A 71 1.46 3.36 3.79
N HIS A 72 2.55 2.68 4.17
CA HIS A 72 3.80 2.75 3.42
C HIS A 72 4.22 1.41 2.84
N MET A 73 4.97 1.46 1.75
CA MET A 73 5.43 0.30 0.99
C MET A 73 6.86 -0.13 1.32
N ASP A 74 7.64 0.76 1.90
CA ASP A 74 9.02 0.50 2.28
C ASP A 74 9.11 -0.20 3.63
N VAL A 75 10.30 -0.69 3.92
CA VAL A 75 10.63 -1.41 5.15
C VAL A 75 12.04 -1.08 5.60
N VAL A 76 12.30 -1.18 6.91
CA VAL A 76 13.65 -1.04 7.46
C VAL A 76 14.59 -2.16 6.98
N PRO A 77 15.91 -1.92 6.98
CA PRO A 77 16.92 -2.94 6.65
C PRO A 77 16.80 -4.22 7.48
N THR A 78 17.36 -5.30 6.96
CA THR A 78 17.42 -6.62 7.63
C THR A 78 18.82 -6.99 8.05
N GLU A 79 19.82 -6.25 7.60
CA GLU A 79 21.23 -6.47 7.89
C GLU A 79 21.50 -6.28 9.39
N GLY A 80 22.33 -7.15 9.96
CA GLY A 80 22.68 -7.12 11.37
C GLY A 80 21.58 -7.61 12.34
N GLN A 81 20.53 -8.23 11.83
CA GLN A 81 19.45 -8.81 12.63
C GLN A 81 19.48 -10.35 12.54
N ASP A 82 19.20 -11.03 13.66
CA ASP A 82 19.20 -12.50 13.74
C ASP A 82 17.88 -13.08 13.19
N TRP A 83 17.78 -13.17 11.86
CA TRP A 83 16.66 -13.81 11.20
C TRP A 83 16.82 -15.34 11.17
N THR A 84 15.79 -16.05 11.61
CA THR A 84 15.77 -17.53 11.56
C THR A 84 15.25 -18.09 10.24
N SER A 85 14.84 -17.23 9.31
CA SER A 85 14.38 -17.54 7.96
C SER A 85 14.69 -16.35 7.05
N ASP A 86 14.60 -16.52 5.73
CA ASP A 86 14.72 -15.42 4.79
C ASP A 86 13.68 -14.32 5.13
N PRO A 87 14.10 -13.08 5.44
CA PRO A 87 13.20 -12.00 5.84
C PRO A 87 12.21 -11.59 4.73
N PHE A 88 12.54 -11.84 3.46
CA PHE A 88 11.67 -11.53 2.32
C PHE A 88 10.88 -12.74 1.80
N LYS A 89 10.79 -13.78 2.63
CA LYS A 89 9.94 -14.95 2.39
C LYS A 89 9.01 -15.16 3.57
N LEU A 90 7.73 -14.85 3.37
CA LEU A 90 6.73 -15.02 4.43
C LEU A 90 6.67 -16.48 4.89
N VAL A 91 6.81 -16.71 6.19
CA VAL A 91 6.75 -18.03 6.82
C VAL A 91 5.67 -18.02 7.88
N GLU A 92 4.83 -19.06 7.88
CA GLU A 92 3.86 -19.29 8.95
C GLU A 92 4.45 -20.28 9.98
N ARG A 93 4.40 -19.90 11.24
CA ARG A 93 4.75 -20.75 12.39
C ARG A 93 3.82 -20.45 13.57
N GLU A 94 3.26 -21.48 14.16
CA GLU A 94 2.40 -21.38 15.35
C GLU A 94 1.25 -20.38 15.19
N GLY A 95 0.64 -20.34 14.00
CA GLY A 95 -0.46 -19.42 13.67
C GLY A 95 -0.05 -17.95 13.54
N ARG A 96 1.24 -17.67 13.41
CA ARG A 96 1.81 -16.33 13.17
C ARG A 96 2.58 -16.27 11.86
N LEU A 97 2.55 -15.10 11.24
CA LEU A 97 3.23 -14.83 9.97
C LEU A 97 4.50 -14.02 10.23
N PHE A 98 5.63 -14.55 9.78
CA PHE A 98 6.95 -13.94 9.95
C PHE A 98 7.53 -13.53 8.60
N GLY A 99 8.01 -12.30 8.51
CA GLY A 99 8.68 -11.72 7.35
C GLY A 99 8.90 -10.22 7.56
N ARG A 100 9.89 -9.63 6.90
CA ARG A 100 10.12 -8.19 7.00
C ARG A 100 8.93 -7.42 6.40
N GLY A 101 8.36 -6.50 7.20
CA GLY A 101 7.17 -5.74 6.82
C GLY A 101 5.85 -6.48 7.01
N SER A 102 5.83 -7.73 7.52
CA SER A 102 4.57 -8.44 7.74
C SER A 102 3.65 -7.75 8.75
N ALA A 103 4.22 -7.06 9.75
CA ALA A 103 3.48 -6.25 10.72
C ALA A 103 3.53 -4.76 10.37
N ASP A 104 4.66 -4.26 9.95
CA ASP A 104 4.91 -2.86 9.63
C ASP A 104 5.48 -2.71 8.21
N MET A 105 4.60 -2.35 7.19
CA MET A 105 3.16 -2.47 7.37
C MET A 105 2.46 -3.13 6.17
N LYS A 106 3.19 -4.02 5.44
CA LYS A 106 2.64 -4.76 4.29
C LYS A 106 1.43 -5.63 4.65
N GLY A 107 1.30 -6.05 5.93
CA GLY A 107 0.12 -6.74 6.43
C GLY A 107 -1.14 -5.88 6.32
N PHE A 108 -1.05 -4.59 6.67
CA PHE A 108 -2.14 -3.64 6.49
C PHE A 108 -2.46 -3.44 5.00
N LEU A 109 -1.42 -3.25 4.15
CA LEU A 109 -1.62 -3.09 2.71
C LEU A 109 -2.33 -4.33 2.12
N ALA A 110 -1.90 -5.53 2.50
CA ALA A 110 -2.50 -6.77 2.05
C ALA A 110 -3.96 -6.91 2.51
N ALA A 111 -4.24 -6.61 3.78
CA ALA A 111 -5.59 -6.70 4.34
C ALA A 111 -6.57 -5.75 3.62
N VAL A 112 -6.18 -4.47 3.47
CA VAL A 112 -7.01 -3.46 2.79
C VAL A 112 -7.22 -3.83 1.33
N THR A 113 -6.14 -4.14 0.60
CA THR A 113 -6.20 -4.43 -0.84
C THR A 113 -7.01 -5.69 -1.12
N SER A 114 -6.88 -6.73 -0.29
CA SER A 114 -7.66 -7.97 -0.44
C SER A 114 -9.15 -7.77 -0.15
N ALA A 115 -9.52 -6.79 0.67
CA ALA A 115 -10.93 -6.50 0.97
C ALA A 115 -11.65 -5.76 -0.18
N LEU A 116 -10.94 -5.07 -1.06
CA LEU A 116 -11.52 -4.23 -2.12
C LEU A 116 -12.54 -4.96 -3.00
N PRO A 117 -12.28 -6.20 -3.50
CA PRO A 117 -13.24 -6.89 -4.35
C PRO A 117 -14.57 -7.22 -3.69
N GLN A 118 -14.62 -7.19 -2.34
CA GLN A 118 -15.85 -7.46 -1.56
C GLN A 118 -16.65 -6.18 -1.30
N LEU A 119 -16.05 -5.01 -1.48
CA LEU A 119 -16.73 -3.75 -1.24
C LEU A 119 -17.76 -3.48 -2.36
N PRO A 120 -18.97 -3.03 -2.00
CA PRO A 120 -19.96 -2.58 -2.97
C PRO A 120 -19.58 -1.18 -3.50
N ILE A 121 -18.48 -1.08 -4.25
CA ILE A 121 -17.88 0.19 -4.69
C ILE A 121 -18.92 1.13 -5.35
N HIS A 122 -19.81 0.55 -6.17
CA HIS A 122 -20.88 1.29 -6.84
C HIS A 122 -21.98 1.81 -5.91
N GLN A 123 -22.00 1.40 -4.64
CA GLN A 123 -22.94 1.85 -3.61
C GLN A 123 -22.31 2.82 -2.60
N LEU A 124 -21.03 3.09 -2.72
CA LEU A 124 -20.35 4.05 -1.85
C LEU A 124 -21.03 5.43 -1.97
N LYS A 125 -21.31 6.04 -0.84
CA LYS A 125 -21.88 7.39 -0.74
C LYS A 125 -20.85 8.47 -0.54
N ARG A 126 -19.66 8.06 -0.15
CA ARG A 126 -18.49 8.90 0.10
C ARG A 126 -17.26 8.28 -0.55
N GLU A 127 -16.29 9.10 -0.83
CA GLU A 127 -15.05 8.66 -1.41
C GLU A 127 -14.24 7.82 -0.42
N LEU A 128 -13.68 6.72 -0.89
CA LEU A 128 -12.63 5.98 -0.22
C LEU A 128 -11.34 6.22 -1.02
N VAL A 129 -10.32 6.75 -0.34
CA VAL A 129 -9.00 6.99 -0.92
C VAL A 129 -7.98 6.09 -0.22
N LEU A 130 -7.22 5.34 -1.00
CA LEU A 130 -6.06 4.60 -0.51
C LEU A 130 -4.82 5.38 -0.90
N ILE A 131 -3.88 5.53 0.02
CA ILE A 131 -2.60 6.20 -0.21
C ILE A 131 -1.48 5.27 0.29
N TRP A 132 -0.66 4.77 -0.65
CA TRP A 132 0.52 3.98 -0.31
C TRP A 132 1.77 4.79 -0.61
N THR A 133 2.52 5.13 0.42
CA THR A 133 3.69 6.01 0.32
C THR A 133 5.00 5.24 0.28
N HIS A 134 6.06 5.90 -0.16
CA HIS A 134 7.42 5.42 -0.10
C HIS A 134 8.19 6.10 1.02
N ASP A 135 9.31 5.48 1.48
CA ASP A 135 10.30 6.05 2.38
C ASP A 135 9.70 6.66 3.66
N GLU A 136 8.73 5.97 4.27
CA GLU A 136 8.19 6.34 5.57
C GLU A 136 9.26 6.18 6.65
N GLU A 137 9.96 5.06 6.63
CA GLU A 137 10.96 4.62 7.62
C GLU A 137 12.23 5.50 7.68
N VAL A 138 12.38 6.42 6.74
CA VAL A 138 13.52 7.35 6.64
C VAL A 138 13.08 8.82 6.63
N GLY A 139 11.93 9.09 7.23
CA GLY A 139 11.45 10.46 7.46
C GLY A 139 10.21 10.84 6.67
N CYS A 140 9.35 9.88 6.31
CA CYS A 140 8.05 10.12 5.66
C CYS A 140 8.18 10.89 4.32
N LEU A 141 9.23 10.63 3.53
CA LEU A 141 9.55 11.43 2.34
C LEU A 141 8.42 11.38 1.30
N GLY A 142 7.79 10.22 1.11
CA GLY A 142 6.64 10.07 0.21
C GLY A 142 5.43 10.88 0.67
N SER A 143 5.16 10.90 1.97
CA SER A 143 4.06 11.70 2.53
C SER A 143 4.32 13.19 2.40
N GLN A 144 5.56 13.65 2.58
CA GLN A 144 5.93 15.05 2.36
C GLN A 144 5.75 15.43 0.89
N HIS A 145 6.21 14.58 -0.04
CA HIS A 145 6.05 14.80 -1.48
C HIS A 145 4.57 14.91 -1.88
N LEU A 146 3.69 14.10 -1.27
CA LEU A 146 2.25 14.19 -1.49
C LEU A 146 1.67 15.47 -0.87
N ALA A 147 2.09 15.84 0.33
CA ALA A 147 1.58 17.02 1.03
C ALA A 147 1.85 18.31 0.25
N ASP A 148 3.03 18.45 -0.35
CA ASP A 148 3.41 19.58 -1.19
C ASP A 148 2.53 19.71 -2.45
N ARG A 149 1.91 18.62 -2.88
CA ARG A 149 1.06 18.52 -4.07
C ARG A 149 -0.39 18.14 -3.75
N TRP A 150 -0.78 18.20 -2.49
CA TRP A 150 -2.09 17.73 -2.03
C TRP A 150 -3.25 18.27 -2.87
N ALA A 151 -3.29 19.58 -3.10
CA ALA A 151 -4.37 20.22 -3.84
C ALA A 151 -4.49 19.75 -5.30
N GLU A 152 -3.35 19.35 -5.93
CA GLU A 152 -3.31 18.85 -7.30
C GLU A 152 -3.90 17.42 -7.40
N HIS A 153 -3.61 16.58 -6.40
CA HIS A 153 -3.93 15.15 -6.45
C HIS A 153 -5.14 14.76 -5.60
N LEU A 154 -5.41 15.46 -4.51
CA LEU A 154 -6.44 15.07 -3.54
C LEU A 154 -7.55 16.13 -3.38
N GLY A 155 -7.41 17.29 -4.05
CA GLY A 155 -8.36 18.40 -3.95
C GLY A 155 -8.15 19.23 -2.67
N PRO A 156 -9.07 20.15 -2.35
CA PRO A 156 -8.93 21.01 -1.18
C PRO A 156 -8.91 20.19 0.12
N LEU A 157 -8.09 20.62 1.07
CA LEU A 157 -8.09 20.03 2.42
C LEU A 157 -9.49 20.13 3.03
N PRO A 158 -9.96 19.10 3.76
CA PRO A 158 -11.19 19.17 4.52
C PRO A 158 -11.11 20.38 5.49
N SER A 159 -12.17 21.16 5.53
CA SER A 159 -12.30 22.32 6.43
C SER A 159 -12.56 21.91 7.87
#